data_adda6069fd9cc863bc02a46db08c3734
#
_entry.id   adda6069fd9cc863bc02a46db08c3734
#
_cell.length_a   1.000
_cell.length_b   1.000
_cell.length_c   1.000
_cell.angle_alpha   90.00
_cell.angle_beta   90.00
_cell.angle_gamma   90.00
#
_symmetry.space_group_name_H-M   'P 1'
#
loop_
_entity.id
_entity.type
_entity.pdbx_description
1 polymer ?
#
loop_
_entity_poly.entity_id
_entity_poly.type
_entity_poly.pdbx_seq_one_letter_code
_entity_poly.pdbx_strand_id
1 'polypeptide(L)'
;MKKTLSIFLSILIILCSCMGFAASALANNFSSEIDIQKALDKNKYDSSTPLTVTVEGTYILSSRLVIYSNTTFNCEGATFIKNYQNSTMLAIGQNQDAPYGRDFYKNITINGGTFDANKNNGSILSFAHASDITINGAVFKDCYNGHHITFAGCNNVNITACTFMGQGSKSGDNMEAVQLDILEESHFPNYKGHARSYDGTMNENINILGNVFENVNRGVGAHSVFSGKYMKNINISNNTFNNVSGYAVLASSFLNVTINNNSINNCGAGIYYKSINPKPNSKSQRPNTYKCSGKSYSPTVDKSSQISGNTISIVDTKDPSMKQWPYGIRLYGEVVKSNEKIAKKGDYSVQNITVSNNTISVARSATGIWIDGAKKSNIKNNKITFTNKKYKTKQKVFGIRLANSNKVNLNKNTVNVKGVPYVDNAIFLIKSKSNTLTSNKTTGARLHGIYLTQGSSATINKCTVSSNKSDGIYITKSTANIKNCTVSSNKGNGIYFVSKSKGSIKNCKIKKNKKKGIYISSAAGKVSVSKIKYSGNKGGKIKK
;
A
#
# COMPACT_ATOMS: atom_id res chain seq x y z
N MET A 1 -15.75 31.71 -11.47
CA MET A 1 -15.88 31.43 -12.91
C MET A 1 -14.57 31.10 -13.65
N LYS A 2 -13.36 31.53 -13.24
CA LYS A 2 -12.09 31.21 -13.96
C LYS A 2 -11.45 29.85 -13.65
N LYS A 3 -11.86 29.13 -12.61
CA LYS A 3 -11.32 27.79 -12.26
C LYS A 3 -12.08 26.62 -12.90
N THR A 4 -13.30 26.81 -13.34
CA THR A 4 -14.12 25.78 -14.01
C THR A 4 -13.78 25.65 -15.50
N LEU A 5 -13.24 26.69 -16.10
CA LEU A 5 -12.89 26.70 -17.52
C LEU A 5 -11.58 25.95 -17.83
N SER A 6 -10.67 25.87 -16.85
CA SER A 6 -9.38 25.16 -16.99
C SER A 6 -9.53 23.63 -16.98
N ILE A 7 -10.54 23.10 -16.29
CA ILE A 7 -10.79 21.65 -16.22
C ILE A 7 -11.47 21.15 -17.50
N PHE A 8 -12.35 21.96 -18.09
CA PHE A 8 -12.98 21.62 -19.37
C PHE A 8 -12.02 21.66 -20.56
N LEU A 9 -11.02 22.56 -20.53
CA LEU A 9 -10.03 22.66 -21.60
C LEU A 9 -9.01 21.50 -21.55
N SER A 10 -8.69 20.99 -20.35
CA SER A 10 -7.80 19.82 -20.20
C SER A 10 -8.45 18.51 -20.63
N ILE A 11 -9.77 18.38 -20.46
CA ILE A 11 -10.54 17.22 -20.94
C ILE A 11 -10.74 17.27 -22.46
N LEU A 12 -10.89 18.45 -23.03
CA LEU A 12 -11.06 18.61 -24.48
C LEU A 12 -9.75 18.37 -25.26
N ILE A 13 -8.59 18.67 -24.68
CA ILE A 13 -7.28 18.41 -25.32
C ILE A 13 -6.95 16.92 -25.29
N ILE A 14 -7.40 16.15 -24.28
CA ILE A 14 -7.25 14.70 -24.24
C ILE A 14 -8.17 13.99 -25.24
N LEU A 15 -9.34 14.58 -25.55
CA LEU A 15 -10.28 14.03 -26.54
C LEU A 15 -9.90 14.37 -28.00
N CYS A 16 -9.13 15.42 -28.25
CA CYS A 16 -8.71 15.79 -29.61
C CYS A 16 -7.41 15.09 -30.08
N SER A 17 -6.64 14.48 -29.20
CA SER A 17 -5.44 13.73 -29.59
C SER A 17 -5.71 12.27 -29.98
N CYS A 18 -6.96 11.80 -29.89
CA CYS A 18 -7.36 10.44 -30.26
C CYS A 18 -8.05 10.32 -31.62
N MET A 19 -8.10 11.40 -32.42
CA MET A 19 -8.51 11.30 -33.84
C MET A 19 -7.28 11.14 -34.75
N GLY A 20 -6.42 10.19 -34.42
CA GLY A 20 -5.53 9.60 -35.41
C GLY A 20 -6.38 8.68 -36.27
N PHE A 21 -6.33 8.87 -37.59
CA PHE A 21 -6.97 8.02 -38.57
C PHE A 21 -6.77 6.56 -38.23
N ALA A 22 -7.77 5.88 -37.68
CA ALA A 22 -7.82 4.44 -37.62
C ALA A 22 -7.99 3.97 -39.07
N ALA A 23 -6.91 3.61 -39.72
CA ALA A 23 -7.04 2.64 -40.80
C ALA A 23 -7.78 1.47 -40.17
N SER A 24 -8.98 1.17 -40.63
CA SER A 24 -9.75 0.01 -40.22
C SER A 24 -8.92 -1.23 -40.58
N ALA A 25 -8.12 -1.71 -39.65
CA ALA A 25 -7.52 -3.03 -39.77
C ALA A 25 -8.72 -3.98 -39.80
N LEU A 26 -8.92 -4.66 -40.92
CA LEU A 26 -9.92 -5.72 -41.04
C LEU A 26 -9.62 -6.72 -39.94
N ALA A 27 -10.59 -6.97 -39.05
CA ALA A 27 -10.47 -8.02 -38.05
C ALA A 27 -10.21 -9.34 -38.77
N ASN A 28 -9.11 -10.00 -38.48
CA ASN A 28 -8.81 -11.30 -39.03
C ASN A 28 -9.59 -12.35 -38.23
N ASN A 29 -10.58 -12.97 -38.82
CA ASN A 29 -11.22 -14.16 -38.28
C ASN A 29 -10.22 -15.32 -38.35
N PHE A 30 -9.43 -15.50 -37.30
CA PHE A 30 -8.55 -16.67 -37.19
C PHE A 30 -9.40 -17.91 -36.92
N SER A 31 -9.04 -19.05 -37.58
CA SER A 31 -9.76 -20.30 -37.40
C SER A 31 -9.35 -21.01 -36.10
N SER A 32 -8.17 -20.70 -35.56
CA SER A 32 -7.60 -21.38 -34.39
C SER A 32 -6.59 -20.51 -33.64
N GLU A 33 -6.24 -20.92 -32.41
CA GLU A 33 -5.13 -20.36 -31.65
C GLU A 33 -3.77 -20.48 -32.38
N ILE A 34 -3.60 -21.53 -33.20
CA ILE A 34 -2.40 -21.76 -33.97
C ILE A 34 -2.21 -20.66 -35.04
N ASP A 35 -3.29 -20.23 -35.66
CA ASP A 35 -3.24 -19.15 -36.65
C ASP A 35 -2.93 -17.79 -36.01
N ILE A 36 -3.48 -17.55 -34.81
CA ILE A 36 -3.13 -16.38 -33.99
C ILE A 36 -1.63 -16.41 -33.68
N GLN A 37 -1.10 -17.54 -33.23
CA GLN A 37 0.32 -17.66 -32.92
C GLN A 37 1.20 -17.46 -34.16
N LYS A 38 0.82 -18.02 -35.31
CA LYS A 38 1.53 -17.77 -36.58
C LYS A 38 1.55 -16.29 -36.96
N ALA A 39 0.44 -15.56 -36.70
CA ALA A 39 0.38 -14.12 -36.93
C ALA A 39 1.32 -13.36 -36.00
N LEU A 40 1.39 -13.71 -34.72
CA LEU A 40 2.30 -13.13 -33.73
C LEU A 40 3.77 -13.49 -34.05
N ASP A 41 4.03 -14.69 -34.58
CA ASP A 41 5.37 -15.18 -34.89
C ASP A 41 6.07 -14.41 -36.04
N LYS A 42 5.37 -13.51 -36.73
CA LYS A 42 5.99 -12.61 -37.72
C LYS A 42 7.10 -11.74 -37.11
N ASN A 43 6.96 -11.37 -35.85
CA ASN A 43 7.97 -10.60 -35.09
C ASN A 43 8.91 -11.47 -34.24
N LYS A 44 8.91 -12.80 -34.47
CA LYS A 44 9.66 -13.74 -33.63
C LYS A 44 11.17 -13.60 -33.79
N TYR A 45 11.65 -13.46 -35.01
CA TYR A 45 13.10 -13.40 -35.35
C TYR A 45 13.53 -12.00 -35.76
N ASP A 46 12.64 -11.22 -36.33
CA ASP A 46 12.87 -9.83 -36.70
C ASP A 46 11.67 -8.98 -36.33
N SER A 47 11.85 -8.18 -35.30
CA SER A 47 10.85 -7.23 -34.79
C SER A 47 11.16 -5.78 -35.15
N SER A 48 11.93 -5.54 -36.23
CA SER A 48 12.27 -4.18 -36.69
C SER A 48 11.03 -3.43 -37.18
N THR A 49 10.09 -4.16 -37.79
CA THR A 49 8.82 -3.59 -38.31
C THR A 49 7.68 -3.73 -37.28
N PRO A 50 6.91 -2.67 -36.99
CA PRO A 50 5.73 -2.77 -36.15
C PRO A 50 4.70 -3.76 -36.73
N LEU A 51 4.22 -4.67 -35.89
CA LEU A 51 3.19 -5.65 -36.23
C LEU A 51 1.89 -5.33 -35.50
N THR A 52 0.78 -5.33 -36.21
CA THR A 52 -0.56 -5.28 -35.62
C THR A 52 -1.29 -6.59 -35.91
N VAL A 53 -1.77 -7.25 -34.86
CA VAL A 53 -2.61 -8.46 -34.95
C VAL A 53 -3.94 -8.13 -34.27
N THR A 54 -5.02 -8.20 -35.05
CA THR A 54 -6.39 -7.93 -34.56
C THR A 54 -7.17 -9.24 -34.53
N VAL A 55 -7.77 -9.54 -33.37
CA VAL A 55 -8.46 -10.82 -33.10
C VAL A 55 -9.83 -10.54 -32.50
N GLU A 56 -10.84 -11.24 -33.01
CA GLU A 56 -12.20 -11.27 -32.46
C GLU A 56 -12.66 -12.73 -32.31
N GLY A 57 -13.68 -12.98 -31.51
CA GLY A 57 -14.25 -14.32 -31.31
C GLY A 57 -13.71 -15.05 -30.07
N THR A 58 -14.06 -16.32 -29.94
CA THR A 58 -13.71 -17.14 -28.76
C THR A 58 -12.75 -18.27 -29.14
N TYR A 59 -11.64 -18.35 -28.41
CA TYR A 59 -10.58 -19.33 -28.62
C TYR A 59 -10.29 -20.13 -27.37
N ILE A 60 -10.29 -21.46 -27.47
CA ILE A 60 -9.87 -22.36 -26.41
C ILE A 60 -8.38 -22.64 -26.61
N LEU A 61 -7.55 -22.13 -25.72
CA LEU A 61 -6.11 -22.29 -25.81
C LEU A 61 -5.68 -23.65 -25.29
N SER A 62 -5.03 -24.46 -26.10
CA SER A 62 -4.37 -25.72 -25.72
C SER A 62 -2.92 -25.53 -25.31
N SER A 63 -2.34 -24.38 -25.66
CA SER A 63 -0.99 -23.96 -25.30
C SER A 63 -0.92 -22.45 -25.09
N ARG A 64 0.19 -21.98 -24.52
CA ARG A 64 0.42 -20.54 -24.31
C ARG A 64 0.65 -19.82 -25.63
N LEU A 65 0.13 -18.60 -25.73
CA LEU A 65 0.52 -17.66 -26.77
C LEU A 65 1.82 -16.95 -26.38
N VAL A 66 2.58 -16.56 -27.38
CA VAL A 66 3.83 -15.80 -27.23
C VAL A 66 3.75 -14.53 -28.05
N ILE A 67 4.06 -13.41 -27.43
CA ILE A 67 4.13 -12.09 -28.05
C ILE A 67 5.58 -11.60 -28.12
N TYR A 68 5.92 -10.82 -29.11
CA TYR A 68 7.27 -10.33 -29.34
C TYR A 68 7.33 -8.81 -29.39
N SER A 69 8.54 -8.25 -29.45
CA SER A 69 8.74 -6.80 -29.52
C SER A 69 8.01 -6.17 -30.73
N ASN A 70 7.73 -4.88 -30.63
CA ASN A 70 7.05 -4.09 -31.67
C ASN A 70 5.70 -4.66 -32.13
N THR A 71 4.94 -5.25 -31.20
CA THR A 71 3.64 -5.87 -31.49
C THR A 71 2.50 -5.16 -30.78
N THR A 72 1.48 -4.77 -31.56
CA THR A 72 0.16 -4.37 -31.07
C THR A 72 -0.82 -5.52 -31.25
N PHE A 73 -1.36 -6.03 -30.15
CA PHE A 73 -2.33 -7.11 -30.11
C PHE A 73 -3.70 -6.55 -29.74
N ASN A 74 -4.53 -6.29 -30.74
CA ASN A 74 -5.89 -5.82 -30.57
C ASN A 74 -6.82 -7.01 -30.36
N CYS A 75 -7.40 -7.09 -29.17
CA CYS A 75 -8.23 -8.21 -28.73
C CYS A 75 -9.65 -7.77 -28.40
N GLU A 76 -10.08 -6.58 -28.82
CA GLU A 76 -11.45 -6.14 -28.60
C GLU A 76 -12.43 -7.13 -29.22
N GLY A 77 -13.41 -7.62 -28.44
CA GLY A 77 -14.32 -8.69 -28.86
C GLY A 77 -13.75 -10.10 -28.80
N ALA A 78 -12.49 -10.29 -28.47
CA ALA A 78 -11.89 -11.63 -28.30
C ALA A 78 -12.03 -12.16 -26.87
N THR A 79 -12.22 -13.49 -26.79
CA THR A 79 -12.17 -14.24 -25.52
C THR A 79 -11.20 -15.42 -25.68
N PHE A 80 -10.18 -15.47 -24.83
CA PHE A 80 -9.21 -16.55 -24.76
C PHE A 80 -9.49 -17.37 -23.50
N ILE A 81 -9.78 -18.67 -23.63
CA ILE A 81 -10.09 -19.59 -22.53
C ILE A 81 -8.95 -20.60 -22.40
N LYS A 82 -8.30 -20.61 -21.24
CA LYS A 82 -7.21 -21.54 -20.97
C LYS A 82 -7.72 -22.96 -20.72
N ASN A 83 -7.20 -23.94 -21.44
CA ASN A 83 -7.51 -25.35 -21.28
C ASN A 83 -6.26 -26.23 -21.06
N TYR A 84 -5.33 -25.74 -20.24
CA TYR A 84 -4.12 -26.46 -19.85
C TYR A 84 -3.65 -25.99 -18.47
N GLN A 85 -2.73 -26.74 -17.85
CA GLN A 85 -2.26 -26.50 -16.48
C GLN A 85 -0.83 -25.95 -16.46
N ASN A 86 -0.47 -25.31 -15.35
CA ASN A 86 0.92 -25.00 -14.94
C ASN A 86 1.75 -24.14 -15.91
N SER A 87 1.13 -23.35 -16.76
CA SER A 87 1.81 -22.40 -17.63
C SER A 87 1.06 -21.08 -17.72
N THR A 88 1.68 -20.05 -18.25
CA THR A 88 1.09 -18.73 -18.51
C THR A 88 0.27 -18.75 -19.79
N MET A 89 -0.82 -17.98 -19.88
CA MET A 89 -1.62 -17.90 -21.12
C MET A 89 -0.92 -17.10 -22.21
N LEU A 90 -0.32 -15.96 -21.85
CA LEU A 90 0.44 -15.13 -22.77
C LEU A 90 1.79 -14.76 -22.12
N ALA A 91 2.87 -15.08 -22.81
CA ALA A 91 4.24 -14.78 -22.39
C ALA A 91 4.95 -13.93 -23.43
N ILE A 92 6.05 -13.28 -23.03
CA ILE A 92 6.90 -12.51 -23.93
C ILE A 92 8.13 -13.30 -24.34
N GLY A 93 8.47 -13.26 -25.63
CA GLY A 93 9.73 -13.76 -26.17
C GLY A 93 9.88 -15.27 -26.14
N GLN A 94 11.05 -15.75 -26.55
CA GLN A 94 11.38 -17.17 -26.64
C GLN A 94 12.25 -17.62 -25.47
N ASN A 95 12.13 -18.88 -25.08
CA ASN A 95 12.96 -19.46 -24.02
C ASN A 95 14.46 -19.38 -24.29
N GLN A 96 14.87 -19.44 -25.56
CA GLN A 96 16.27 -19.40 -25.99
C GLN A 96 16.86 -17.99 -26.14
N ASP A 97 16.10 -16.94 -25.99
CA ASP A 97 16.56 -15.56 -26.19
C ASP A 97 17.60 -15.11 -25.18
N ALA A 98 17.65 -15.73 -24.00
CA ALA A 98 18.51 -15.34 -22.89
C ALA A 98 18.47 -13.82 -22.58
N PRO A 99 17.29 -13.23 -22.34
CA PRO A 99 17.13 -11.80 -22.16
C PRO A 99 17.85 -11.29 -20.91
N TYR A 100 18.12 -9.98 -20.85
CA TYR A 100 18.71 -9.31 -19.69
C TYR A 100 18.29 -7.82 -19.64
N GLY A 101 18.46 -7.17 -18.49
CA GLY A 101 18.10 -5.76 -18.34
C GLY A 101 16.59 -5.51 -18.33
N ARG A 102 16.17 -4.32 -18.78
CA ARG A 102 14.75 -3.90 -18.77
C ARG A 102 14.17 -3.64 -20.14
N ASP A 103 14.94 -3.70 -21.19
CA ASP A 103 14.61 -3.24 -22.55
C ASP A 103 14.99 -4.24 -23.64
N PHE A 104 15.20 -5.50 -23.25
CA PHE A 104 15.49 -6.57 -24.21
C PHE A 104 14.30 -6.78 -25.15
N TYR A 105 13.09 -6.84 -24.59
CA TYR A 105 11.84 -6.76 -25.34
C TYR A 105 11.22 -5.36 -25.17
N LYS A 106 10.53 -4.84 -26.20
CA LYS A 106 9.99 -3.49 -26.13
C LYS A 106 8.81 -3.26 -27.07
N ASN A 107 8.08 -2.16 -26.80
CA ASN A 107 6.97 -1.68 -27.63
C ASN A 107 5.88 -2.74 -27.80
N ILE A 108 5.23 -3.13 -26.69
CA ILE A 108 4.17 -4.13 -26.71
C ILE A 108 2.88 -3.48 -26.22
N THR A 109 1.85 -3.58 -27.05
CA THR A 109 0.52 -3.08 -26.72
C THR A 109 -0.50 -4.20 -26.76
N ILE A 110 -1.35 -4.31 -25.74
CA ILE A 110 -2.51 -5.22 -25.68
C ILE A 110 -3.75 -4.35 -25.45
N ASN A 111 -4.68 -4.36 -26.38
CA ASN A 111 -5.93 -3.62 -26.30
C ASN A 111 -7.12 -4.55 -26.19
N GLY A 112 -7.94 -4.38 -25.16
CA GLY A 112 -9.15 -5.16 -24.93
C GLY A 112 -8.93 -6.66 -24.69
N GLY A 113 -9.98 -7.43 -24.95
CA GLY A 113 -9.99 -8.88 -24.81
C GLY A 113 -10.30 -9.39 -23.41
N THR A 114 -10.85 -10.61 -23.37
CA THR A 114 -11.05 -11.37 -22.14
C THR A 114 -10.06 -12.53 -22.09
N PHE A 115 -9.23 -12.55 -21.07
CA PHE A 115 -8.27 -13.62 -20.79
C PHE A 115 -8.78 -14.43 -19.60
N ASP A 116 -9.41 -15.56 -19.86
CA ASP A 116 -10.04 -16.44 -18.87
C ASP A 116 -9.12 -17.62 -18.56
N ALA A 117 -8.53 -17.62 -17.37
CA ALA A 117 -7.74 -18.74 -16.90
C ALA A 117 -8.57 -19.99 -16.59
N ASN A 118 -9.92 -19.88 -16.58
CA ASN A 118 -10.84 -20.99 -16.39
C ASN A 118 -10.48 -21.84 -15.14
N LYS A 119 -9.97 -21.18 -14.10
CA LYS A 119 -9.46 -21.79 -12.86
C LYS A 119 -8.34 -22.82 -13.07
N ASN A 120 -7.67 -22.83 -14.20
CA ASN A 120 -6.47 -23.62 -14.44
C ASN A 120 -5.26 -22.98 -13.74
N ASN A 121 -4.34 -23.83 -13.25
CA ASN A 121 -3.13 -23.37 -12.56
C ASN A 121 -2.23 -22.53 -13.45
N GLY A 122 -1.65 -21.49 -12.86
CA GLY A 122 -0.66 -20.61 -13.48
C GLY A 122 -1.19 -19.21 -13.78
N SER A 123 -0.29 -18.31 -14.10
CA SER A 123 -0.60 -16.92 -14.36
C SER A 123 -1.28 -16.71 -15.72
N ILE A 124 -1.93 -15.55 -15.90
CA ILE A 124 -2.50 -15.20 -17.21
C ILE A 124 -1.44 -14.55 -18.07
N LEU A 125 -0.84 -13.43 -17.67
CA LEU A 125 0.23 -12.75 -18.39
C LEU A 125 1.53 -12.76 -17.59
N SER A 126 2.66 -12.94 -18.27
CA SER A 126 4.00 -12.79 -17.69
C SER A 126 4.92 -12.04 -18.63
N PHE A 127 5.44 -10.92 -18.15
CA PHE A 127 6.41 -10.09 -18.84
C PHE A 127 7.70 -9.98 -18.04
N ALA A 128 8.81 -10.14 -18.73
CA ALA A 128 10.13 -9.97 -18.15
C ALA A 128 11.10 -9.32 -19.12
N HIS A 129 12.09 -8.58 -18.59
CA HIS A 129 13.10 -7.90 -19.40
C HIS A 129 12.53 -7.00 -20.50
N ALA A 130 11.43 -6.29 -20.20
CA ALA A 130 10.68 -5.57 -21.23
C ALA A 130 10.44 -4.11 -20.87
N SER A 131 10.37 -3.26 -21.88
CA SER A 131 9.99 -1.85 -21.74
C SER A 131 8.85 -1.46 -22.69
N ASP A 132 8.27 -0.30 -22.41
CA ASP A 132 7.23 0.33 -23.22
C ASP A 132 6.05 -0.62 -23.47
N ILE A 133 5.47 -1.08 -22.35
CA ILE A 133 4.34 -2.00 -22.34
C ILE A 133 3.06 -1.22 -22.04
N THR A 134 2.05 -1.37 -22.87
CA THR A 134 0.70 -0.85 -22.64
C THR A 134 -0.30 -1.99 -22.63
N ILE A 135 -1.13 -2.05 -21.57
CA ILE A 135 -2.26 -2.98 -21.47
C ILE A 135 -3.50 -2.13 -21.15
N ASN A 136 -4.44 -2.08 -22.06
CA ASN A 136 -5.59 -1.21 -21.95
C ASN A 136 -6.91 -1.94 -22.19
N GLY A 137 -7.90 -1.74 -21.30
CA GLY A 137 -9.27 -2.24 -21.47
C GLY A 137 -9.46 -3.75 -21.39
N ALA A 138 -8.45 -4.51 -21.01
CA ALA A 138 -8.50 -5.97 -20.96
C ALA A 138 -9.19 -6.49 -19.69
N VAL A 139 -9.83 -7.66 -19.78
CA VAL A 139 -10.43 -8.40 -18.67
C VAL A 139 -9.61 -9.66 -18.39
N PHE A 140 -9.13 -9.79 -17.15
CA PHE A 140 -8.39 -10.96 -16.67
C PHE A 140 -9.21 -11.64 -15.60
N LYS A 141 -9.54 -12.91 -15.78
CA LYS A 141 -10.45 -13.58 -14.84
C LYS A 141 -10.10 -15.01 -14.51
N ASP A 142 -10.65 -15.47 -13.39
CA ASP A 142 -10.64 -16.84 -12.90
C ASP A 142 -9.24 -17.47 -12.82
N CYS A 143 -8.26 -16.70 -12.37
CA CYS A 143 -6.88 -17.16 -12.16
C CYS A 143 -6.78 -18.06 -10.93
N TYR A 144 -6.07 -19.18 -11.03
CA TYR A 144 -5.87 -20.11 -9.93
C TYR A 144 -4.40 -20.46 -9.73
N ASN A 145 -3.90 -20.41 -8.48
CA ASN A 145 -2.49 -20.61 -8.10
C ASN A 145 -1.50 -19.80 -8.95
N GLY A 146 -1.87 -18.58 -9.32
CA GLY A 146 -1.07 -17.68 -10.14
C GLY A 146 -1.51 -16.23 -9.99
N HIS A 147 -0.90 -15.38 -10.76
CA HIS A 147 -1.20 -13.96 -10.86
C HIS A 147 -1.95 -13.66 -12.16
N HIS A 148 -2.83 -12.66 -12.17
CA HIS A 148 -3.39 -12.23 -13.44
C HIS A 148 -2.29 -11.68 -14.33
N ILE A 149 -1.41 -10.82 -13.78
CA ILE A 149 -0.23 -10.33 -14.50
C ILE A 149 0.99 -10.34 -13.58
N THR A 150 2.13 -10.79 -14.09
CA THR A 150 3.44 -10.68 -13.44
C THR A 150 4.39 -9.86 -14.31
N PHE A 151 5.04 -8.87 -13.70
CA PHE A 151 6.15 -8.13 -14.30
C PHE A 151 7.42 -8.35 -13.50
N ALA A 152 8.52 -8.68 -14.20
CA ALA A 152 9.83 -8.85 -13.60
C ALA A 152 10.90 -8.14 -14.43
N GLY A 153 11.56 -7.12 -13.86
CA GLY A 153 12.57 -6.34 -14.57
C GLY A 153 12.01 -5.57 -15.78
N CYS A 154 10.83 -5.01 -15.64
CA CYS A 154 10.18 -4.21 -16.69
C CYS A 154 10.29 -2.71 -16.42
N ASN A 155 10.19 -1.91 -17.47
CA ASN A 155 10.26 -0.46 -17.43
C ASN A 155 9.18 0.17 -18.32
N ASN A 156 8.68 1.35 -17.91
CA ASN A 156 7.65 2.09 -18.65
C ASN A 156 6.43 1.23 -19.00
N VAL A 157 5.74 0.76 -17.95
CA VAL A 157 4.54 -0.08 -18.09
C VAL A 157 3.30 0.73 -17.73
N ASN A 158 2.29 0.67 -18.59
CA ASN A 158 1.00 1.32 -18.38
C ASN A 158 -0.12 0.28 -18.43
N ILE A 159 -0.86 0.14 -17.32
CA ILE A 159 -2.04 -0.72 -17.19
C ILE A 159 -3.24 0.19 -16.91
N THR A 160 -4.15 0.28 -17.86
CA THR A 160 -5.26 1.24 -17.80
C THR A 160 -6.60 0.60 -18.15
N ALA A 161 -7.66 1.02 -17.45
CA ALA A 161 -9.04 0.60 -17.71
C ALA A 161 -9.27 -0.93 -17.74
N CYS A 162 -8.38 -1.71 -17.13
CA CYS A 162 -8.49 -3.16 -17.07
C CYS A 162 -9.35 -3.63 -15.89
N THR A 163 -9.90 -4.84 -16.02
CA THR A 163 -10.62 -5.53 -14.95
C THR A 163 -9.89 -6.83 -14.57
N PHE A 164 -9.61 -6.98 -13.28
CA PHE A 164 -9.01 -8.17 -12.68
C PHE A 164 -10.02 -8.81 -11.74
N MET A 165 -10.49 -10.01 -12.04
CA MET A 165 -11.57 -10.63 -11.28
C MET A 165 -11.40 -12.13 -11.09
N GLY A 166 -11.83 -12.61 -9.92
CA GLY A 166 -11.78 -14.03 -9.61
C GLY A 166 -10.34 -14.55 -9.47
N GLN A 167 -9.89 -14.73 -8.23
CA GLN A 167 -8.58 -15.31 -7.96
C GLN A 167 -8.68 -16.33 -6.84
N GLY A 168 -8.14 -17.52 -7.05
CA GLY A 168 -8.09 -18.59 -6.08
C GLY A 168 -6.71 -19.19 -5.90
N SER A 169 -6.48 -19.87 -4.76
CA SER A 169 -5.29 -20.68 -4.54
C SER A 169 -5.52 -21.78 -3.52
N LYS A 170 -4.72 -22.86 -3.59
CA LYS A 170 -4.73 -23.92 -2.57
C LYS A 170 -4.27 -23.40 -1.20
N SER A 171 -3.27 -22.54 -1.18
CA SER A 171 -2.69 -21.96 0.04
C SER A 171 -3.43 -20.71 0.55
N GLY A 172 -4.33 -20.17 -0.22
CA GLY A 172 -5.27 -19.11 0.19
C GLY A 172 -4.78 -17.67 0.08
N ASP A 173 -3.47 -17.35 0.01
CA ASP A 173 -3.16 -16.03 0.52
C ASP A 173 -1.98 -15.22 -0.05
N ASN A 174 -1.24 -15.70 -1.02
CA ASN A 174 -0.05 -14.95 -1.47
C ASN A 174 -0.05 -14.55 -2.95
N MET A 175 -1.23 -14.42 -3.54
CA MET A 175 -1.37 -14.11 -4.96
C MET A 175 -1.87 -12.69 -5.16
N GLU A 176 -1.01 -11.82 -5.69
CA GLU A 176 -1.39 -10.50 -6.18
C GLU A 176 -2.06 -10.63 -7.57
N ALA A 177 -3.09 -9.86 -7.85
CA ALA A 177 -3.65 -9.80 -9.20
C ALA A 177 -2.62 -9.20 -10.18
N VAL A 178 -1.99 -8.09 -9.81
CA VAL A 178 -0.83 -7.54 -10.52
C VAL A 178 0.39 -7.65 -9.61
N GLN A 179 1.27 -8.57 -9.94
CA GLN A 179 2.53 -8.80 -9.23
C GLN A 179 3.69 -8.04 -9.88
N LEU A 180 4.44 -7.32 -9.06
CA LEU A 180 5.73 -6.75 -9.43
C LEU A 180 6.82 -7.57 -8.75
N ASP A 181 7.65 -8.23 -9.53
CA ASP A 181 8.67 -9.15 -9.01
C ASP A 181 10.09 -8.79 -9.47
N ILE A 182 11.06 -9.57 -9.07
CA ILE A 182 12.47 -9.45 -9.43
C ILE A 182 12.87 -10.61 -10.32
N LEU A 183 13.81 -10.38 -11.21
CA LEU A 183 14.40 -11.41 -12.04
C LEU A 183 15.39 -12.25 -11.23
N GLU A 184 14.86 -13.28 -10.61
CA GLU A 184 15.59 -14.31 -9.86
C GLU A 184 14.98 -15.68 -10.17
N GLU A 185 15.79 -16.72 -10.26
CA GLU A 185 15.35 -18.06 -10.66
C GLU A 185 14.23 -18.62 -9.78
N SER A 186 14.30 -18.40 -8.46
CA SER A 186 13.28 -18.87 -7.51
C SER A 186 11.93 -18.16 -7.65
N HIS A 187 11.89 -17.01 -8.28
CA HIS A 187 10.70 -16.19 -8.46
C HIS A 187 10.16 -16.20 -9.89
N PHE A 188 11.05 -16.33 -10.86
CA PHE A 188 10.71 -16.30 -12.27
C PHE A 188 11.44 -17.41 -13.04
N PRO A 189 11.06 -18.70 -12.90
CA PRO A 189 11.84 -19.85 -13.38
C PRO A 189 11.81 -20.05 -14.90
N ASN A 190 11.32 -19.10 -15.69
CA ASN A 190 11.10 -19.26 -17.12
C ASN A 190 12.39 -19.33 -17.96
N TYR A 191 13.52 -18.92 -17.41
CA TYR A 191 14.80 -18.83 -18.12
C TYR A 191 15.83 -19.86 -17.62
N LYS A 192 15.38 -21.07 -17.32
CA LYS A 192 16.30 -22.15 -16.91
C LYS A 192 17.37 -22.37 -17.98
N GLY A 193 18.60 -22.42 -17.55
CA GLY A 193 19.77 -22.56 -18.47
C GLY A 193 20.37 -21.22 -18.93
N HIS A 194 19.71 -20.09 -18.67
CA HIS A 194 20.19 -18.76 -19.04
C HIS A 194 20.50 -17.93 -17.80
N ALA A 195 21.61 -18.21 -17.13
CA ALA A 195 21.98 -17.57 -15.87
C ALA A 195 22.03 -16.04 -15.93
N ARG A 196 22.36 -15.44 -17.08
CA ARG A 196 22.39 -13.98 -17.26
C ARG A 196 21.00 -13.34 -17.17
N SER A 197 19.93 -14.10 -17.44
CA SER A 197 18.55 -13.61 -17.35
C SER A 197 18.09 -13.42 -15.90
N TYR A 198 18.78 -14.01 -14.94
CA TYR A 198 18.55 -13.81 -13.52
C TYR A 198 19.45 -12.73 -12.94
N ASP A 199 19.44 -11.57 -13.58
CA ASP A 199 20.33 -10.45 -13.28
C ASP A 199 19.86 -9.57 -12.11
N GLY A 200 18.75 -9.93 -11.49
CA GLY A 200 18.17 -9.18 -10.37
C GLY A 200 17.61 -7.83 -10.77
N THR A 201 17.27 -7.63 -12.02
CA THR A 201 16.63 -6.39 -12.48
C THR A 201 15.26 -6.21 -11.84
N MET A 202 15.00 -5.00 -11.35
CA MET A 202 13.75 -4.59 -10.70
C MET A 202 12.89 -3.77 -11.67
N ASN A 203 11.60 -3.78 -11.44
CA ASN A 203 10.67 -2.94 -12.20
C ASN A 203 10.87 -1.45 -11.92
N GLU A 204 10.66 -0.60 -12.93
CA GLU A 204 10.73 0.84 -12.81
C GLU A 204 9.69 1.52 -13.73
N ASN A 205 9.17 2.71 -13.31
CA ASN A 205 8.20 3.49 -14.08
C ASN A 205 6.92 2.70 -14.43
N ILE A 206 6.22 2.22 -13.42
CA ILE A 206 4.99 1.41 -13.59
C ILE A 206 3.76 2.25 -13.22
N ASN A 207 2.81 2.35 -14.13
CA ASN A 207 1.54 3.02 -13.95
C ASN A 207 0.38 2.02 -13.98
N ILE A 208 -0.42 2.00 -12.92
CA ILE A 208 -1.62 1.15 -12.78
C ILE A 208 -2.77 2.09 -12.46
N LEU A 209 -3.55 2.45 -13.49
CA LEU A 209 -4.45 3.61 -13.46
C LEU A 209 -5.86 3.24 -13.90
N GLY A 210 -6.86 3.59 -13.07
CA GLY A 210 -8.28 3.45 -13.45
C GLY A 210 -8.76 2.02 -13.64
N ASN A 211 -8.12 1.04 -13.00
CA ASN A 211 -8.48 -0.36 -13.12
C ASN A 211 -9.47 -0.80 -12.04
N VAL A 212 -10.14 -1.92 -12.27
CA VAL A 212 -11.03 -2.58 -11.32
C VAL A 212 -10.43 -3.92 -10.88
N PHE A 213 -10.35 -4.13 -9.57
CA PHE A 213 -9.94 -5.38 -8.94
C PHE A 213 -11.11 -5.92 -8.13
N GLU A 214 -11.60 -7.10 -8.46
CA GLU A 214 -12.81 -7.65 -7.83
C GLU A 214 -12.66 -9.11 -7.44
N ASN A 215 -12.98 -9.45 -6.19
CA ASN A 215 -12.92 -10.82 -5.67
C ASN A 215 -11.54 -11.48 -5.91
N VAL A 216 -10.47 -10.72 -5.63
CA VAL A 216 -9.08 -11.19 -5.73
C VAL A 216 -8.47 -11.35 -4.34
N ASN A 217 -7.40 -12.15 -4.23
CA ASN A 217 -6.73 -12.36 -2.96
C ASN A 217 -5.96 -11.10 -2.52
N ARG A 218 -5.17 -10.53 -3.43
CA ARG A 218 -4.50 -9.23 -3.28
C ARG A 218 -4.61 -8.46 -4.57
N GLY A 219 -4.66 -7.13 -4.49
CA GLY A 219 -4.73 -6.31 -5.69
C GLY A 219 -3.38 -6.16 -6.37
N VAL A 220 -2.63 -5.12 -6.02
CA VAL A 220 -1.32 -4.79 -6.62
C VAL A 220 -0.22 -4.96 -5.58
N GLY A 221 0.90 -5.57 -5.94
CA GLY A 221 2.02 -5.58 -5.03
C GLY A 221 3.18 -6.52 -5.35
N ALA A 222 4.01 -6.71 -4.32
CA ALA A 222 5.11 -7.66 -4.30
C ALA A 222 5.14 -8.35 -2.94
N HIS A 223 5.09 -9.66 -2.90
CA HIS A 223 5.29 -10.40 -1.67
C HIS A 223 6.78 -10.63 -1.37
N SER A 224 7.63 -10.52 -2.37
CA SER A 224 9.07 -10.65 -2.26
C SER A 224 9.75 -9.34 -1.87
N VAL A 225 10.74 -9.42 -1.03
CA VAL A 225 11.53 -8.27 -0.57
C VAL A 225 13.00 -8.64 -0.59
N PHE A 226 13.78 -7.92 -1.36
CA PHE A 226 15.20 -8.13 -1.50
C PHE A 226 15.99 -6.98 -0.89
N SER A 227 17.04 -7.33 -0.19
CA SER A 227 17.92 -6.38 0.45
C SER A 227 18.62 -5.49 -0.57
N GLY A 228 18.43 -4.18 -0.44
CA GLY A 228 19.07 -3.19 -1.33
C GLY A 228 18.53 -3.13 -2.77
N LYS A 229 17.50 -3.89 -3.08
CA LYS A 229 16.83 -3.86 -4.38
C LYS A 229 15.43 -3.27 -4.23
N TYR A 230 15.09 -2.33 -5.07
CA TYR A 230 13.85 -1.56 -4.99
C TYR A 230 13.21 -1.39 -6.36
N MET A 231 11.90 -1.53 -6.41
CA MET A 231 11.08 -1.07 -7.53
C MET A 231 10.87 0.42 -7.39
N LYS A 232 10.94 1.18 -8.49
CA LYS A 232 10.95 2.65 -8.42
C LYS A 232 9.87 3.26 -9.30
N ASN A 233 9.42 4.46 -8.90
CA ASN A 233 8.47 5.25 -9.67
C ASN A 233 7.19 4.47 -9.97
N ILE A 234 6.54 3.96 -8.94
CA ILE A 234 5.31 3.16 -9.05
C ILE A 234 4.10 4.05 -8.77
N ASN A 235 3.18 4.12 -9.72
CA ASN A 235 1.95 4.89 -9.60
C ASN A 235 0.73 3.97 -9.62
N ILE A 236 -0.03 3.94 -8.52
CA ILE A 236 -1.25 3.15 -8.36
C ILE A 236 -2.37 4.14 -8.01
N SER A 237 -3.10 4.61 -9.02
CA SER A 237 -4.04 5.72 -8.83
C SER A 237 -5.37 5.50 -9.51
N ASN A 238 -6.44 6.03 -8.90
CA ASN A 238 -7.80 5.99 -9.44
C ASN A 238 -8.35 4.57 -9.67
N ASN A 239 -7.80 3.55 -9.00
CA ASN A 239 -8.29 2.19 -9.12
C ASN A 239 -9.43 1.92 -8.13
N THR A 240 -10.27 0.95 -8.48
CA THR A 240 -11.32 0.42 -7.60
C THR A 240 -10.95 -1.00 -7.18
N PHE A 241 -10.90 -1.24 -5.89
CA PHE A 241 -10.68 -2.56 -5.28
C PHE A 241 -11.94 -2.98 -4.53
N ASN A 242 -12.60 -4.02 -5.00
CA ASN A 242 -13.82 -4.55 -4.40
C ASN A 242 -13.59 -5.96 -3.85
N ASN A 243 -13.95 -6.19 -2.58
CA ASN A 243 -13.93 -7.52 -1.96
C ASN A 243 -12.55 -8.22 -2.06
N VAL A 244 -11.47 -7.47 -1.94
CA VAL A 244 -10.11 -8.04 -1.87
C VAL A 244 -9.94 -8.70 -0.51
N SER A 245 -9.67 -10.03 -0.48
CA SER A 245 -9.62 -10.77 0.78
C SER A 245 -8.44 -10.37 1.67
N GLY A 246 -7.30 -10.02 1.07
CA GLY A 246 -6.09 -9.55 1.73
C GLY A 246 -5.87 -8.04 1.58
N TYR A 247 -4.69 -7.65 1.08
CA TYR A 247 -4.31 -6.25 0.85
C TYR A 247 -4.78 -5.75 -0.51
N ALA A 248 -5.40 -4.58 -0.55
CA ALA A 248 -5.63 -3.91 -1.84
C ALA A 248 -4.30 -3.53 -2.51
N VAL A 249 -3.35 -2.99 -1.72
CA VAL A 249 -1.99 -2.68 -2.19
C VAL A 249 -0.94 -3.15 -1.18
N LEU A 250 0.03 -3.94 -1.66
CA LEU A 250 1.18 -4.42 -0.90
C LEU A 250 2.49 -3.89 -1.52
N ALA A 251 2.85 -2.66 -1.20
CA ALA A 251 4.05 -2.00 -1.71
C ALA A 251 5.30 -2.44 -0.92
N SER A 252 5.87 -3.59 -1.25
CA SER A 252 7.07 -4.14 -0.61
C SER A 252 8.33 -3.73 -1.38
N SER A 253 9.24 -3.01 -0.72
CA SER A 253 10.46 -2.47 -1.33
C SER A 253 10.22 -1.57 -2.54
N PHE A 254 9.16 -0.77 -2.51
CA PHE A 254 8.89 0.25 -3.51
C PHE A 254 9.49 1.59 -3.06
N LEU A 255 10.04 2.37 -3.98
CA LEU A 255 10.53 3.72 -3.78
C LEU A 255 9.85 4.69 -4.73
N ASN A 256 9.65 5.92 -4.30
CA ASN A 256 8.98 6.95 -5.08
C ASN A 256 7.60 6.47 -5.55
N VAL A 257 6.78 6.10 -4.57
CA VAL A 257 5.45 5.50 -4.84
C VAL A 257 4.37 6.57 -4.69
N THR A 258 3.46 6.55 -5.63
CA THR A 258 2.20 7.31 -5.57
C THR A 258 1.03 6.32 -5.48
N ILE A 259 0.28 6.36 -4.37
CA ILE A 259 -0.94 5.55 -4.19
C ILE A 259 -2.08 6.52 -3.89
N ASN A 260 -2.76 6.96 -4.93
CA ASN A 260 -3.68 8.10 -4.81
C ASN A 260 -5.08 7.80 -5.33
N ASN A 261 -6.08 8.37 -4.66
CA ASN A 261 -7.47 8.41 -5.13
C ASN A 261 -8.07 7.03 -5.45
N ASN A 262 -7.58 5.98 -4.81
CA ASN A 262 -8.15 4.66 -4.98
C ASN A 262 -9.40 4.49 -4.10
N SER A 263 -10.38 3.74 -4.63
CA SER A 263 -11.56 3.28 -3.89
C SER A 263 -11.34 1.83 -3.46
N ILE A 264 -11.23 1.60 -2.15
CA ILE A 264 -10.92 0.29 -1.55
C ILE A 264 -12.13 -0.12 -0.72
N ASN A 265 -12.96 -1.02 -1.25
CA ASN A 265 -14.28 -1.34 -0.72
C ASN A 265 -14.32 -2.77 -0.20
N ASN A 266 -14.74 -2.95 1.06
CA ASN A 266 -14.94 -4.25 1.69
C ASN A 266 -13.71 -5.17 1.62
N CYS A 267 -12.52 -4.61 1.85
CA CYS A 267 -11.26 -5.36 1.79
C CYS A 267 -10.80 -5.82 3.18
N GLY A 268 -10.00 -6.88 3.23
CA GLY A 268 -9.41 -7.38 4.48
C GLY A 268 -8.41 -6.40 5.09
N ALA A 269 -7.61 -5.76 4.25
CA ALA A 269 -6.73 -4.66 4.59
C ALA A 269 -6.60 -3.68 3.41
N GLY A 270 -6.22 -2.44 3.70
CA GLY A 270 -6.07 -1.42 2.68
C GLY A 270 -4.67 -1.42 2.06
N ILE A 271 -3.82 -0.47 2.49
CA ILE A 271 -2.52 -0.21 1.88
C ILE A 271 -1.40 -0.57 2.86
N TYR A 272 -0.48 -1.42 2.44
CA TYR A 272 0.73 -1.76 3.17
C TYR A 272 1.96 -1.29 2.41
N TYR A 273 2.60 -0.25 2.90
CA TYR A 273 3.90 0.21 2.45
C TYR A 273 4.99 -0.35 3.37
N LYS A 274 5.89 -1.14 2.82
CA LYS A 274 6.94 -1.83 3.57
C LYS A 274 8.31 -1.59 2.92
N SER A 275 9.26 -1.08 3.70
CA SER A 275 10.67 -1.02 3.30
C SER A 275 11.52 -1.62 4.41
N ILE A 276 12.34 -2.59 4.08
CA ILE A 276 13.25 -3.25 5.02
C ILE A 276 14.70 -2.95 4.66
N ASN A 277 15.50 -2.79 5.71
CA ASN A 277 16.95 -2.69 5.54
C ASN A 277 17.54 -4.07 5.22
N PRO A 278 18.61 -4.09 4.43
CA PRO A 278 19.40 -5.29 4.26
C PRO A 278 19.92 -5.79 5.63
N LYS A 279 19.58 -7.01 5.97
CA LYS A 279 20.19 -7.72 7.09
C LYS A 279 21.01 -8.87 6.54
N PRO A 280 22.32 -8.87 6.70
CA PRO A 280 23.18 -9.90 6.12
C PRO A 280 22.87 -11.34 6.55
N ASN A 281 22.17 -11.56 7.66
CA ASN A 281 22.07 -12.89 8.26
C ASN A 281 20.75 -13.20 8.96
N SER A 282 19.61 -12.61 8.63
CA SER A 282 18.37 -13.02 9.28
C SER A 282 17.67 -14.14 8.52
N LYS A 283 17.62 -15.32 9.14
CA LYS A 283 16.90 -16.50 8.64
C LYS A 283 15.38 -16.28 8.44
N SER A 284 14.82 -15.20 8.98
CA SER A 284 13.38 -14.95 8.97
C SER A 284 12.91 -14.00 7.87
N GLN A 285 13.82 -13.40 7.14
CA GLN A 285 13.51 -12.57 5.99
C GLN A 285 14.34 -13.08 4.83
N ARG A 286 13.67 -13.68 3.92
CA ARG A 286 14.26 -14.14 2.66
C ARG A 286 15.08 -13.07 1.99
N PRO A 287 15.97 -13.55 1.50
CA PRO A 287 17.23 -13.76 1.76
C PRO A 287 17.98 -12.85 1.35
N ASN A 288 18.29 -13.33 1.45
CA ASN A 288 19.35 -13.62 0.56
C ASN A 288 19.85 -12.32 0.04
N THR A 289 20.96 -12.00 0.59
CA THR A 289 21.94 -11.29 -0.20
C THR A 289 21.81 -11.79 -1.61
N TYR A 290 20.95 -11.15 -2.40
CA TYR A 290 21.01 -11.34 -3.82
C TYR A 290 22.43 -10.93 -4.22
N LYS A 291 23.28 -11.90 -4.46
CA LYS A 291 24.60 -11.70 -5.02
C LYS A 291 24.46 -11.44 -6.50
N CYS A 292 23.85 -10.34 -6.87
CA CYS A 292 24.01 -9.85 -8.21
C CYS A 292 25.46 -9.41 -8.39
N SER A 293 26.24 -10.16 -9.06
CA SER A 293 27.64 -9.87 -9.42
C SER A 293 28.55 -9.49 -8.24
N GLY A 294 28.35 -10.06 -7.07
CA GLY A 294 29.22 -9.80 -5.89
C GLY A 294 29.10 -8.40 -5.27
N LYS A 295 28.22 -7.54 -5.73
CA LYS A 295 28.05 -6.18 -5.22
C LYS A 295 27.11 -6.14 -4.03
N SER A 296 27.53 -5.47 -2.97
CA SER A 296 26.68 -5.08 -1.84
C SER A 296 25.84 -3.87 -2.21
N TYR A 297 24.55 -3.88 -1.90
CA TYR A 297 23.66 -2.75 -2.12
C TYR A 297 23.40 -2.01 -0.82
N SER A 298 23.57 -0.70 -0.86
CA SER A 298 23.24 0.16 0.28
C SER A 298 21.74 0.31 0.46
N PRO A 299 21.23 0.43 1.71
CA PRO A 299 19.84 0.79 1.95
C PRO A 299 19.53 2.11 1.27
N THR A 300 18.49 2.13 0.48
CA THR A 300 18.00 3.37 -0.10
C THR A 300 16.87 3.90 0.75
N VAL A 301 16.91 5.19 1.02
CA VAL A 301 15.87 5.89 1.78
C VAL A 301 14.83 6.41 0.80
N ASP A 302 13.58 6.02 0.99
CA ASP A 302 12.49 6.65 0.25
C ASP A 302 12.29 8.09 0.72
N LYS A 303 12.25 9.01 -0.21
CA LYS A 303 12.18 10.45 0.07
C LYS A 303 10.92 11.14 -0.44
N SER A 304 10.06 10.46 -1.18
CA SER A 304 8.98 11.12 -1.90
C SER A 304 7.66 10.35 -2.01
N SER A 305 7.56 9.17 -1.44
CA SER A 305 6.33 8.36 -1.53
C SER A 305 5.13 9.03 -0.88
N GLN A 306 3.98 8.88 -1.53
CA GLN A 306 2.72 9.49 -1.15
C GLN A 306 1.57 8.47 -1.17
N ILE A 307 0.75 8.50 -0.12
CA ILE A 307 -0.50 7.75 -0.01
C ILE A 307 -1.60 8.77 0.29
N SER A 308 -2.38 9.14 -0.70
CA SER A 308 -3.31 10.27 -0.51
C SER A 308 -4.65 10.13 -1.23
N GLY A 309 -5.69 10.74 -0.65
CA GLY A 309 -7.00 10.81 -1.28
C GLY A 309 -7.74 9.47 -1.37
N ASN A 310 -7.23 8.39 -0.77
CA ASN A 310 -7.88 7.09 -0.88
C ASN A 310 -9.10 7.00 0.05
N THR A 311 -10.16 6.34 -0.44
CA THR A 311 -11.31 5.93 0.35
C THR A 311 -11.20 4.44 0.65
N ILE A 312 -11.15 4.07 1.94
CA ILE A 312 -10.80 2.72 2.39
C ILE A 312 -11.86 2.19 3.34
N SER A 313 -12.46 1.05 3.02
CA SER A 313 -13.38 0.29 3.87
C SER A 313 -12.81 -1.08 4.20
N ILE A 314 -12.55 -1.34 5.50
CA ILE A 314 -11.96 -2.58 5.99
C ILE A 314 -13.02 -3.41 6.72
N VAL A 315 -13.17 -4.66 6.29
CA VAL A 315 -14.12 -5.63 6.83
C VAL A 315 -13.43 -6.94 7.20
N ASP A 316 -14.12 -7.83 7.90
CA ASP A 316 -13.62 -9.20 8.09
C ASP A 316 -13.65 -9.97 6.77
N THR A 317 -12.59 -10.68 6.50
CA THR A 317 -12.47 -11.55 5.32
C THR A 317 -12.05 -12.96 5.74
N LYS A 318 -12.15 -13.90 4.79
CA LYS A 318 -11.77 -15.30 5.02
C LYS A 318 -10.25 -15.51 4.93
N ASP A 319 -9.46 -14.50 4.50
CA ASP A 319 -8.01 -14.62 4.37
C ASP A 319 -7.35 -14.84 5.75
N PRO A 320 -6.70 -16.01 5.98
CA PRO A 320 -6.06 -16.32 7.25
C PRO A 320 -4.94 -15.34 7.63
N SER A 321 -4.24 -14.77 6.66
CA SER A 321 -3.17 -13.78 6.90
C SER A 321 -3.71 -12.48 7.50
N MET A 322 -5.00 -12.20 7.31
CA MET A 322 -5.70 -11.04 7.86
C MET A 322 -6.25 -11.25 9.27
N LYS A 323 -6.09 -12.42 9.88
CA LYS A 323 -6.54 -12.67 11.27
C LYS A 323 -5.72 -11.89 12.29
N GLN A 324 -4.44 -11.61 11.98
CA GLN A 324 -3.55 -10.88 12.87
C GLN A 324 -3.23 -9.49 12.30
N TRP A 325 -3.63 -8.43 13.05
CA TRP A 325 -3.18 -7.06 12.81
C TRP A 325 -3.54 -6.42 11.46
N PRO A 326 -4.78 -6.51 10.99
CA PRO A 326 -5.19 -5.78 9.79
C PRO A 326 -5.19 -4.26 10.03
N TYR A 327 -5.14 -3.49 8.96
CA TYR A 327 -5.07 -2.03 9.02
C TYR A 327 -5.64 -1.37 7.76
N GLY A 328 -6.07 -0.12 7.93
CA GLY A 328 -6.43 0.71 6.79
C GLY A 328 -5.19 1.09 5.99
N ILE A 329 -4.21 1.72 6.65
CA ILE A 329 -2.90 2.04 6.04
C ILE A 329 -1.80 1.65 7.03
N ARG A 330 -0.77 0.96 6.55
CA ARG A 330 0.42 0.64 7.33
C ARG A 330 1.68 1.14 6.64
N LEU A 331 2.51 1.86 7.39
CA LEU A 331 3.91 2.11 7.06
C LEU A 331 4.77 1.21 7.95
N TYR A 332 5.61 0.41 7.37
CA TYR A 332 6.57 -0.41 8.10
C TYR A 332 7.99 -0.16 7.60
N GLY A 333 8.82 0.32 8.50
CA GLY A 333 10.24 0.49 8.30
C GLY A 333 11.04 -0.19 9.40
N GLU A 334 12.30 -0.40 9.16
CA GLU A 334 13.25 -0.90 10.13
C GLU A 334 14.23 0.18 10.55
N VAL A 335 14.60 0.15 11.82
CA VAL A 335 15.70 0.97 12.36
C VAL A 335 16.97 0.13 12.26
N VAL A 336 17.99 0.67 11.62
CA VAL A 336 19.31 0.02 11.52
C VAL A 336 19.90 -0.15 12.90
N LYS A 337 20.11 -1.39 13.32
CA LYS A 337 20.83 -1.75 14.53
C LYS A 337 22.33 -1.81 14.21
N SER A 338 23.18 -1.52 15.18
CA SER A 338 24.64 -1.46 15.03
C SER A 338 25.26 -2.65 14.30
N ASN A 339 26.36 -2.41 13.57
CA ASN A 339 27.26 -3.34 12.88
C ASN A 339 26.91 -3.76 11.46
N GLU A 340 25.97 -3.16 10.80
CA GLU A 340 25.78 -3.37 9.38
C GLU A 340 26.69 -2.40 8.61
N LYS A 341 27.60 -2.91 7.80
CA LYS A 341 28.55 -2.13 7.00
C LYS A 341 27.88 -1.20 5.96
N ILE A 342 26.56 -1.29 5.79
CA ILE A 342 25.81 -0.77 4.67
C ILE A 342 24.95 0.46 5.06
N ALA A 343 24.67 0.69 6.34
CA ALA A 343 23.88 1.82 6.81
C ALA A 343 24.34 2.35 8.17
N LYS A 344 24.15 3.65 8.42
CA LYS A 344 24.48 4.26 9.70
C LYS A 344 23.52 3.77 10.80
N LYS A 345 24.07 3.44 11.97
CA LYS A 345 23.27 3.12 13.17
C LYS A 345 22.21 4.21 13.41
N GLY A 346 20.97 3.80 13.59
CA GLY A 346 19.85 4.69 13.84
C GLY A 346 19.20 5.27 12.59
N ASP A 347 19.60 4.86 11.40
CA ASP A 347 18.87 5.18 10.17
C ASP A 347 17.56 4.39 10.08
N TYR A 348 16.63 4.95 9.35
CA TYR A 348 15.29 4.38 9.15
C TYR A 348 15.11 4.07 7.66
N SER A 349 14.60 2.89 7.34
CA SER A 349 14.33 2.50 5.96
C SER A 349 13.12 3.24 5.35
N VAL A 350 12.24 3.78 6.19
CA VAL A 350 11.08 4.60 5.77
C VAL A 350 11.27 6.02 6.27
N GLN A 351 11.40 6.98 5.36
CA GLN A 351 11.56 8.40 5.70
C GLN A 351 10.77 9.29 4.73
N ASN A 352 10.37 10.47 5.21
CA ASN A 352 9.73 11.53 4.44
C ASN A 352 8.42 11.14 3.71
N ILE A 353 7.77 10.06 4.13
CA ILE A 353 6.52 9.60 3.53
C ILE A 353 5.36 10.53 3.91
N THR A 354 4.49 10.82 2.96
CA THR A 354 3.26 11.56 3.21
C THR A 354 2.04 10.63 3.10
N VAL A 355 1.25 10.56 4.17
CA VAL A 355 -0.08 9.92 4.19
C VAL A 355 -1.12 10.99 4.44
N SER A 356 -1.93 11.32 3.43
CA SER A 356 -2.80 12.51 3.56
C SER A 356 -4.17 12.36 2.88
N ASN A 357 -5.15 13.06 3.47
CA ASN A 357 -6.49 13.19 2.89
C ASN A 357 -7.21 11.84 2.67
N ASN A 358 -6.80 10.77 3.36
CA ASN A 358 -7.46 9.48 3.23
C ASN A 358 -8.68 9.41 4.15
N THR A 359 -9.76 8.78 3.66
CA THR A 359 -10.96 8.46 4.44
C THR A 359 -10.96 6.96 4.70
N ILE A 360 -10.89 6.57 5.97
CA ILE A 360 -10.76 5.17 6.40
C ILE A 360 -11.93 4.78 7.27
N SER A 361 -12.70 3.79 6.85
CA SER A 361 -13.78 3.16 7.59
C SER A 361 -13.37 1.76 8.03
N VAL A 362 -13.51 1.46 9.32
CA VAL A 362 -13.05 0.19 9.90
C VAL A 362 -14.22 -0.51 10.58
N ALA A 363 -14.63 -1.66 10.06
CA ALA A 363 -15.74 -2.46 10.58
C ALA A 363 -15.30 -3.71 11.37
N ARG A 364 -13.99 -3.91 11.56
CA ARG A 364 -13.39 -5.06 12.24
C ARG A 364 -12.32 -4.68 13.25
N SER A 365 -11.66 -5.65 13.87
CA SER A 365 -10.46 -5.47 14.69
C SER A 365 -9.25 -5.12 13.83
N ALA A 366 -9.17 -3.87 13.40
CA ALA A 366 -8.07 -3.36 12.60
C ALA A 366 -7.60 -2.00 13.11
N THR A 367 -6.31 -1.69 12.97
CA THR A 367 -5.80 -0.34 13.23
C THR A 367 -6.07 0.56 12.01
N GLY A 368 -6.57 1.77 12.24
CA GLY A 368 -6.85 2.71 11.14
C GLY A 368 -5.59 3.06 10.37
N ILE A 369 -4.60 3.70 11.02
CA ILE A 369 -3.27 3.97 10.46
C ILE A 369 -2.21 3.46 11.44
N TRP A 370 -1.33 2.58 10.97
CA TRP A 370 -0.22 2.06 11.76
C TRP A 370 1.12 2.44 11.14
N ILE A 371 1.93 3.15 11.92
CA ILE A 371 3.27 3.57 11.53
C ILE A 371 4.26 2.91 12.46
N ASP A 372 5.19 2.15 11.92
CA ASP A 372 6.25 1.48 12.66
C ASP A 372 7.60 1.69 11.99
N GLY A 373 8.59 2.19 12.72
CA GLY A 373 9.93 2.40 12.21
C GLY A 373 10.06 3.47 11.12
N ALA A 374 9.31 4.59 11.22
CA ALA A 374 9.37 5.68 10.28
C ALA A 374 10.04 6.94 10.85
N LYS A 375 10.67 7.76 10.00
CA LYS A 375 11.32 9.03 10.35
C LYS A 375 10.86 10.16 9.44
N LYS A 376 10.70 11.39 10.00
CA LYS A 376 10.37 12.62 9.24
C LYS A 376 9.14 12.51 8.33
N SER A 377 8.17 11.69 8.66
CA SER A 377 6.99 11.44 7.84
C SER A 377 5.80 12.29 8.27
N ASN A 378 4.91 12.62 7.33
CA ASN A 378 3.76 13.47 7.54
C ASN A 378 2.44 12.70 7.39
N ILE A 379 1.64 12.65 8.43
CA ILE A 379 0.33 12.00 8.46
C ILE A 379 -0.69 13.11 8.67
N LYS A 380 -1.37 13.54 7.62
CA LYS A 380 -2.16 14.78 7.69
C LYS A 380 -3.54 14.66 7.05
N ASN A 381 -4.52 15.34 7.65
CA ASN A 381 -5.89 15.45 7.14
C ASN A 381 -6.61 14.10 6.93
N ASN A 382 -6.19 13.02 7.57
CA ASN A 382 -6.87 11.73 7.43
C ASN A 382 -8.10 11.66 8.34
N LYS A 383 -9.18 11.07 7.83
CA LYS A 383 -10.42 10.81 8.58
C LYS A 383 -10.55 9.31 8.82
N ILE A 384 -10.53 8.90 10.09
CA ILE A 384 -10.62 7.50 10.51
C ILE A 384 -11.88 7.33 11.35
N THR A 385 -12.76 6.42 10.92
CA THR A 385 -14.01 6.11 11.59
C THR A 385 -14.14 4.61 11.80
N PHE A 386 -14.52 4.20 13.00
CA PHE A 386 -14.87 2.82 13.29
C PHE A 386 -16.39 2.68 13.30
N THR A 387 -16.93 1.67 12.61
CA THR A 387 -18.36 1.58 12.29
C THR A 387 -19.06 0.43 13.00
N ASN A 388 -18.39 -0.71 13.26
CA ASN A 388 -19.02 -1.86 13.87
C ASN A 388 -19.10 -1.73 15.41
N LYS A 389 -20.28 -1.41 15.91
CA LYS A 389 -20.53 -1.21 17.35
C LYS A 389 -20.65 -2.52 18.15
N LYS A 390 -20.87 -3.63 17.48
CA LYS A 390 -21.07 -4.96 18.11
C LYS A 390 -19.80 -5.83 18.10
N TYR A 391 -18.77 -5.44 17.38
CA TYR A 391 -17.54 -6.22 17.26
C TYR A 391 -16.84 -6.38 18.62
N LYS A 392 -16.44 -7.61 18.93
CA LYS A 392 -15.70 -7.95 20.14
C LYS A 392 -14.32 -8.50 19.77
N THR A 393 -13.30 -8.07 20.46
CA THR A 393 -11.93 -8.58 20.26
C THR A 393 -11.12 -8.48 21.54
N LYS A 394 -10.19 -9.44 21.71
CA LYS A 394 -9.13 -9.37 22.73
C LYS A 394 -7.90 -8.61 22.23
N GLN A 395 -7.81 -8.32 20.94
CA GLN A 395 -6.68 -7.59 20.35
C GLN A 395 -6.72 -6.11 20.71
N LYS A 396 -5.54 -5.50 20.85
CA LYS A 396 -5.41 -4.06 21.03
C LYS A 396 -5.60 -3.33 19.72
N VAL A 397 -6.58 -2.48 19.63
CA VAL A 397 -6.97 -1.73 18.43
C VAL A 397 -6.74 -0.23 18.63
N PHE A 398 -6.28 0.43 17.60
CA PHE A 398 -5.93 1.85 17.64
C PHE A 398 -6.52 2.60 16.43
N GLY A 399 -6.83 3.87 16.62
CA GLY A 399 -7.13 4.76 15.51
C GLY A 399 -5.88 5.05 14.70
N ILE A 400 -4.87 5.69 15.33
CA ILE A 400 -3.51 5.86 14.79
C ILE A 400 -2.52 5.28 15.80
N ARG A 401 -1.67 4.36 15.36
CA ARG A 401 -0.56 3.82 16.14
C ARG A 401 0.77 4.28 15.56
N LEU A 402 1.61 4.85 16.41
CA LEU A 402 2.99 5.23 16.08
C LEU A 402 3.95 4.45 16.97
N ALA A 403 4.77 3.60 16.37
CA ALA A 403 5.73 2.76 17.09
C ALA A 403 7.15 2.96 16.53
N ASN A 404 8.16 2.89 17.38
CA ASN A 404 9.59 2.91 17.02
C ASN A 404 9.97 4.05 16.04
N SER A 405 9.25 5.16 16.03
CA SER A 405 9.34 6.19 15.00
C SER A 405 9.89 7.51 15.54
N ASN A 406 10.42 8.36 14.66
CA ASN A 406 11.09 9.59 15.05
C ASN A 406 10.72 10.76 14.14
N LYS A 407 10.47 11.94 14.73
CA LYS A 407 10.14 13.18 14.00
C LYS A 407 8.96 13.00 13.03
N VAL A 408 7.96 12.21 13.41
CA VAL A 408 6.72 12.05 12.65
C VAL A 408 5.74 13.17 13.05
N ASN A 409 5.11 13.76 12.05
CA ASN A 409 4.12 14.82 12.24
C ASN A 409 2.71 14.27 11.98
N LEU A 410 1.88 14.22 13.03
CA LEU A 410 0.45 13.94 12.95
C LEU A 410 -0.31 15.28 12.93
N ASN A 411 -0.89 15.69 11.80
CA ASN A 411 -1.51 16.99 11.65
C ASN A 411 -2.94 16.94 11.11
N LYS A 412 -3.88 17.59 11.80
CA LYS A 412 -5.28 17.71 11.38
C LYS A 412 -5.99 16.38 11.10
N ASN A 413 -5.54 15.26 11.71
CA ASN A 413 -6.25 13.99 11.57
C ASN A 413 -7.47 13.96 12.50
N THR A 414 -8.54 13.32 12.02
CA THR A 414 -9.74 13.06 12.80
C THR A 414 -9.89 11.57 13.06
N VAL A 415 -9.96 11.17 14.32
CA VAL A 415 -10.18 9.79 14.75
C VAL A 415 -11.47 9.72 15.53
N ASN A 416 -12.51 9.15 14.94
CA ASN A 416 -13.81 8.97 15.53
C ASN A 416 -14.09 7.49 15.84
N VAL A 417 -14.12 7.16 17.12
CA VAL A 417 -14.41 5.80 17.61
C VAL A 417 -15.62 5.78 18.56
N LYS A 418 -16.46 6.81 18.48
CA LYS A 418 -17.63 6.97 19.34
C LYS A 418 -18.60 5.80 19.17
N GLY A 419 -18.98 5.19 20.29
CA GLY A 419 -19.90 4.06 20.33
C GLY A 419 -19.28 2.70 20.03
N VAL A 420 -17.99 2.64 19.73
CA VAL A 420 -17.27 1.39 19.40
C VAL A 420 -16.52 0.91 20.66
N PRO A 421 -16.76 -0.32 21.15
CA PRO A 421 -16.24 -0.75 22.45
C PRO A 421 -14.81 -1.29 22.43
N TYR A 422 -14.23 -1.56 21.27
CA TYR A 422 -12.97 -2.30 21.14
C TYR A 422 -11.75 -1.46 20.76
N VAL A 423 -11.91 -0.17 20.44
CA VAL A 423 -10.76 0.69 20.12
C VAL A 423 -10.15 1.25 21.40
N ASP A 424 -8.98 0.79 21.75
CA ASP A 424 -8.31 1.13 23.00
C ASP A 424 -7.96 2.62 23.07
N ASN A 425 -7.16 3.09 22.12
CA ASN A 425 -6.72 4.48 22.10
C ASN A 425 -6.92 5.08 20.69
N ALA A 426 -7.38 6.32 20.64
CA ALA A 426 -7.55 6.97 19.35
C ALA A 426 -6.19 7.28 18.70
N ILE A 427 -5.23 7.82 19.46
CA ILE A 427 -3.84 7.99 19.03
C ILE A 427 -2.91 7.37 20.08
N PHE A 428 -2.03 6.47 19.65
CA PHE A 428 -1.11 5.74 20.54
C PHE A 428 0.34 5.85 20.07
N LEU A 429 1.23 6.32 20.96
CA LEU A 429 2.66 6.43 20.72
C LEU A 429 3.43 5.51 21.67
N ILE A 430 4.27 4.64 21.10
CA ILE A 430 5.14 3.73 21.85
C ILE A 430 6.57 3.76 21.28
N LYS A 431 7.57 3.91 22.13
CA LYS A 431 8.99 3.97 21.75
C LYS A 431 9.28 4.98 20.63
N SER A 432 8.53 6.07 20.57
CA SER A 432 8.54 7.01 19.45
C SER A 432 8.91 8.41 19.94
N LYS A 433 9.97 9.01 19.37
CA LYS A 433 10.59 10.22 19.90
C LYS A 433 10.42 11.44 18.98
N SER A 434 10.43 12.63 19.59
CA SER A 434 10.44 13.92 18.89
C SER A 434 9.29 14.12 17.89
N ASN A 435 8.11 13.58 18.20
CA ASN A 435 6.95 13.66 17.32
C ASN A 435 6.13 14.93 17.59
N THR A 436 5.35 15.34 16.59
CA THR A 436 4.40 16.45 16.74
C THR A 436 2.98 15.99 16.45
N LEU A 437 2.05 16.37 17.31
CA LEU A 437 0.62 16.14 17.15
C LEU A 437 -0.06 17.51 17.11
N THR A 438 -0.44 17.99 15.93
CA THR A 438 -1.01 19.33 15.79
C THR A 438 -2.43 19.26 15.25
N SER A 439 -3.35 19.94 15.89
CA SER A 439 -4.74 20.10 15.45
C SER A 439 -5.50 18.79 15.22
N ASN A 440 -5.06 17.67 15.82
CA ASN A 440 -5.78 16.41 15.69
C ASN A 440 -7.05 16.41 16.55
N LYS A 441 -8.11 15.74 16.05
CA LYS A 441 -9.37 15.56 16.76
C LYS A 441 -9.59 14.09 17.07
N THR A 442 -9.76 13.75 18.36
CA THR A 442 -10.01 12.37 18.80
C THR A 442 -11.25 12.29 19.67
N THR A 443 -12.08 11.26 19.46
CA THR A 443 -13.29 11.07 20.27
C THR A 443 -13.66 9.60 20.44
N GLY A 444 -14.07 9.22 21.65
CA GLY A 444 -14.81 8.00 21.95
C GLY A 444 -13.99 6.76 22.26
N ALA A 445 -12.67 6.84 22.42
CA ALA A 445 -11.82 5.67 22.69
C ALA A 445 -12.22 4.93 23.99
N ARG A 446 -12.05 3.60 23.99
CA ARG A 446 -12.33 2.73 25.14
C ARG A 446 -11.43 3.03 26.33
N LEU A 447 -10.20 3.42 26.08
CA LEU A 447 -9.27 3.89 27.10
C LEU A 447 -9.01 5.39 26.90
N HIS A 448 -7.93 5.76 26.22
CA HIS A 448 -7.45 7.14 26.18
C HIS A 448 -7.59 7.76 24.77
N GLY A 449 -7.81 9.07 24.72
CA GLY A 449 -7.82 9.82 23.47
C GLY A 449 -6.43 9.87 22.85
N ILE A 450 -5.41 10.28 23.63
CA ILE A 450 -3.99 10.26 23.24
C ILE A 450 -3.20 9.56 24.35
N TYR A 451 -2.39 8.57 23.99
CA TYR A 451 -1.57 7.82 24.92
C TYR A 451 -0.11 7.76 24.49
N LEU A 452 0.82 8.18 25.37
CA LEU A 452 2.27 8.09 25.20
C LEU A 452 2.88 7.15 26.23
N THR A 453 3.75 6.20 25.76
CA THR A 453 4.40 5.24 26.66
C THR A 453 5.81 4.82 26.17
N GLN A 454 6.55 4.16 27.05
CA GLN A 454 7.85 3.52 26.78
C GLN A 454 8.88 4.46 26.14
N GLY A 455 9.12 5.61 26.77
CA GLY A 455 10.15 6.56 26.33
C GLY A 455 9.73 7.41 25.12
N SER A 456 8.45 7.45 24.82
CA SER A 456 7.93 8.34 23.76
C SER A 456 8.08 9.81 24.12
N SER A 457 8.25 10.67 23.11
CA SER A 457 8.20 12.11 23.32
C SER A 457 7.42 12.81 22.21
N ALA A 458 6.58 13.77 22.61
CA ALA A 458 5.79 14.54 21.65
C ALA A 458 5.47 15.96 22.13
N THR A 459 5.33 16.87 21.15
CA THR A 459 4.61 18.14 21.33
C THR A 459 3.16 17.94 20.85
N ILE A 460 2.20 18.18 21.75
CA ILE A 460 0.76 18.08 21.46
C ILE A 460 0.19 19.49 21.47
N ASN A 461 -0.17 20.00 20.28
CA ASN A 461 -0.58 21.39 20.11
C ASN A 461 -1.94 21.51 19.39
N LYS A 462 -2.81 22.39 19.89
CA LYS A 462 -4.13 22.69 19.29
C LYS A 462 -5.02 21.44 19.08
N CYS A 463 -4.78 20.34 19.78
CA CYS A 463 -5.58 19.12 19.66
C CYS A 463 -6.90 19.23 20.44
N THR A 464 -7.96 18.57 19.90
CA THR A 464 -9.25 18.40 20.58
C THR A 464 -9.41 16.93 20.96
N VAL A 465 -9.54 16.65 22.26
CA VAL A 465 -9.59 15.29 22.81
C VAL A 465 -10.83 15.15 23.68
N SER A 466 -11.79 14.31 23.28
CA SER A 466 -13.06 14.27 23.98
C SER A 466 -13.75 12.92 24.08
N SER A 467 -14.64 12.80 25.07
CA SER A 467 -15.60 11.69 25.19
C SER A 467 -14.98 10.29 25.28
N ASN A 468 -13.73 10.17 25.74
CA ASN A 468 -13.08 8.89 25.94
C ASN A 468 -13.58 8.21 27.24
N LYS A 469 -13.59 6.88 27.28
CA LYS A 469 -14.09 6.13 28.44
C LYS A 469 -13.09 6.06 29.60
N SER A 470 -11.86 6.55 29.42
CA SER A 470 -10.90 6.82 30.49
C SER A 470 -10.37 8.24 30.35
N ASP A 471 -9.06 8.49 30.39
CA ASP A 471 -8.49 9.82 30.36
C ASP A 471 -8.44 10.43 28.96
N GLY A 472 -8.43 11.73 28.88
CA GLY A 472 -8.27 12.41 27.59
C GLY A 472 -6.87 12.20 27.04
N ILE A 473 -5.85 12.66 27.77
CA ILE A 473 -4.43 12.49 27.43
C ILE A 473 -3.72 11.78 28.58
N TYR A 474 -3.11 10.62 28.30
CA TYR A 474 -2.43 9.80 29.28
C TYR A 474 -0.96 9.64 28.95
N ILE A 475 -0.06 9.97 29.88
CA ILE A 475 1.37 9.97 29.69
C ILE A 475 2.03 9.10 30.77
N THR A 476 2.75 8.06 30.37
CA THR A 476 3.52 7.20 31.28
C THR A 476 4.91 6.91 30.74
N LYS A 477 5.94 6.99 31.56
CA LYS A 477 7.35 6.75 31.19
C LYS A 477 7.74 7.52 29.91
N SER A 478 7.24 8.74 29.74
CA SER A 478 7.33 9.50 28.47
C SER A 478 7.37 11.00 28.72
N THR A 479 7.67 11.78 27.71
CA THR A 479 7.71 13.25 27.77
C THR A 479 6.64 13.86 26.87
N ALA A 480 5.83 14.78 27.41
CA ALA A 480 4.83 15.48 26.59
C ALA A 480 4.79 16.97 26.91
N ASN A 481 4.90 17.80 25.86
CA ASN A 481 4.63 19.24 25.94
C ASN A 481 3.27 19.51 25.30
N ILE A 482 2.29 19.80 26.14
CA ILE A 482 0.88 19.96 25.76
C ILE A 482 0.52 21.43 25.79
N LYS A 483 0.08 21.99 24.67
CA LYS A 483 -0.26 23.42 24.59
C LYS A 483 -1.49 23.68 23.73
N ASN A 484 -2.25 24.71 24.08
CA ASN A 484 -3.40 25.18 23.30
C ASN A 484 -4.49 24.13 23.05
N CYS A 485 -4.54 23.04 23.83
CA CYS A 485 -5.45 21.92 23.61
C CYS A 485 -6.80 22.13 24.31
N THR A 486 -7.85 21.52 23.74
CA THR A 486 -9.14 21.35 24.38
C THR A 486 -9.34 19.89 24.76
N VAL A 487 -9.49 19.62 26.08
CA VAL A 487 -9.66 18.25 26.59
C VAL A 487 -10.94 18.19 27.40
N SER A 488 -11.94 17.43 26.92
CA SER A 488 -13.27 17.55 27.49
C SER A 488 -14.09 16.26 27.56
N SER A 489 -15.00 16.19 28.52
CA SER A 489 -16.04 15.16 28.60
C SER A 489 -15.48 13.72 28.67
N ASN A 490 -14.27 13.52 29.15
CA ASN A 490 -13.69 12.20 29.35
C ASN A 490 -14.19 11.60 30.66
N LYS A 491 -14.36 10.25 30.72
CA LYS A 491 -14.81 9.58 31.94
C LYS A 491 -13.72 9.47 33.01
N GLY A 492 -12.46 9.63 32.65
CA GLY A 492 -11.31 9.77 33.54
C GLY A 492 -10.92 11.23 33.77
N ASN A 493 -9.62 11.46 33.93
CA ASN A 493 -9.03 12.79 34.03
C ASN A 493 -8.95 13.44 32.61
N GLY A 494 -8.88 14.77 32.61
CA GLY A 494 -8.59 15.46 31.36
C GLY A 494 -7.18 15.10 30.85
N ILE A 495 -6.16 15.40 31.65
CA ILE A 495 -4.75 15.07 31.36
C ILE A 495 -4.16 14.35 32.58
N TYR A 496 -3.46 13.24 32.36
CA TYR A 496 -2.88 12.44 33.42
C TYR A 496 -1.42 12.08 33.13
N PHE A 497 -0.51 12.50 34.01
CA PHE A 497 0.90 12.16 34.04
C PHE A 497 1.20 11.15 35.14
N VAL A 498 1.77 10.00 34.81
CA VAL A 498 2.11 8.95 35.78
C VAL A 498 3.54 8.45 35.56
N SER A 499 4.06 7.66 36.49
CA SER A 499 5.29 6.85 36.42
C SER A 499 6.42 7.43 35.55
N LYS A 500 7.31 8.20 36.14
CA LYS A 500 8.50 8.77 35.45
C LYS A 500 8.18 9.59 34.18
N SER A 501 6.94 10.08 34.05
CA SER A 501 6.57 10.99 32.95
C SER A 501 6.89 12.43 33.30
N LYS A 502 7.25 13.24 32.31
CA LYS A 502 7.62 14.65 32.47
C LYS A 502 7.13 15.54 31.34
N GLY A 503 7.14 16.85 31.53
CA GLY A 503 6.80 17.79 30.45
C GLY A 503 6.13 19.08 30.93
N SER A 504 5.23 19.61 30.10
CA SER A 504 4.54 20.87 30.37
C SER A 504 3.11 20.86 29.85
N ILE A 505 2.23 21.61 30.53
CA ILE A 505 0.85 21.87 30.13
C ILE A 505 0.65 23.38 30.14
N LYS A 506 0.37 23.99 28.97
CA LYS A 506 0.24 25.44 28.84
C LYS A 506 -0.97 25.84 28.00
N ASN A 507 -1.70 26.86 28.42
CA ASN A 507 -2.77 27.47 27.64
C ASN A 507 -3.84 26.47 27.13
N CYS A 508 -4.27 25.53 27.97
CA CYS A 508 -5.27 24.53 27.63
C CYS A 508 -6.65 24.83 28.23
N LYS A 509 -7.71 24.39 27.52
CA LYS A 509 -9.09 24.38 28.02
C LYS A 509 -9.45 22.95 28.47
N ILE A 510 -9.68 22.73 29.75
CA ILE A 510 -9.95 21.41 30.33
C ILE A 510 -11.28 21.41 31.04
N LYS A 511 -12.28 20.74 30.47
CA LYS A 511 -13.65 20.90 30.92
C LYS A 511 -14.50 19.63 30.93
N LYS A 512 -15.44 19.56 31.85
CA LYS A 512 -16.47 18.50 31.92
C LYS A 512 -15.90 17.07 31.99
N ASN A 513 -14.68 16.86 32.48
CA ASN A 513 -14.15 15.54 32.73
C ASN A 513 -14.70 14.96 34.04
N LYS A 514 -14.92 13.64 34.10
CA LYS A 514 -15.57 13.04 35.30
C LYS A 514 -14.63 12.92 36.50
N LYS A 515 -13.31 12.98 36.29
CA LYS A 515 -12.32 13.05 37.37
C LYS A 515 -11.64 14.42 37.39
N LYS A 516 -10.36 14.50 37.74
CA LYS A 516 -9.59 15.76 37.78
C LYS A 516 -9.42 16.35 36.37
N GLY A 517 -9.37 17.67 36.27
CA GLY A 517 -8.95 18.35 35.06
C GLY A 517 -7.55 17.91 34.68
N ILE A 518 -6.58 18.04 35.59
CA ILE A 518 -5.22 17.55 35.49
C ILE A 518 -4.92 16.67 36.71
N TYR A 519 -4.30 15.51 36.49
CA TYR A 519 -3.72 14.71 37.54
C TYR A 519 -2.22 14.45 37.22
N ILE A 520 -1.37 14.82 38.17
CA ILE A 520 0.07 14.54 38.15
C ILE A 520 0.32 13.63 39.36
N SER A 521 0.65 12.35 39.09
CA SER A 521 0.95 11.37 40.14
C SER A 521 2.25 11.73 40.86
N SER A 522 2.38 11.40 42.12
CA SER A 522 3.64 11.49 42.90
C SER A 522 4.80 10.75 42.24
N ALA A 523 4.53 9.66 41.49
CA ALA A 523 5.51 8.93 40.73
C ALA A 523 5.88 9.58 39.39
N ALA A 524 5.27 10.69 39.02
CA ALA A 524 5.66 11.46 37.83
C ALA A 524 6.91 12.31 38.15
N GLY A 525 7.69 12.62 37.11
CA GLY A 525 8.78 13.60 37.22
C GLY A 525 8.28 15.02 37.06
N LYS A 526 9.15 15.96 36.79
CA LYS A 526 8.82 17.41 36.69
C LYS A 526 7.79 17.68 35.59
N VAL A 527 6.63 18.19 35.99
CA VAL A 527 5.57 18.67 35.06
C VAL A 527 5.19 20.10 35.42
N SER A 528 5.41 21.04 34.51
CA SER A 528 4.99 22.43 34.67
C SER A 528 3.56 22.64 34.15
N VAL A 529 2.80 23.48 34.84
CA VAL A 529 1.39 23.78 34.48
C VAL A 529 1.19 25.29 34.53
N SER A 530 0.72 25.90 33.45
CA SER A 530 0.46 27.32 33.35
C SER A 530 -0.68 27.69 32.42
N LYS A 531 -1.39 28.78 32.72
CA LYS A 531 -2.45 29.38 31.88
C LYS A 531 -3.56 28.36 31.49
N ILE A 532 -4.12 27.62 32.45
CA ILE A 532 -5.16 26.62 32.20
C ILE A 532 -6.55 27.20 32.52
N LYS A 533 -7.47 27.04 31.56
CA LYS A 533 -8.90 27.33 31.78
C LYS A 533 -9.63 26.03 32.14
N TYR A 534 -10.15 25.98 33.37
CA TYR A 534 -10.93 24.84 33.90
C TYR A 534 -12.41 25.16 33.96
N SER A 535 -13.27 24.19 33.62
CA SER A 535 -14.71 24.32 33.78
C SER A 535 -15.38 22.96 33.97
N GLY A 536 -16.16 22.79 35.04
CA GLY A 536 -17.04 21.63 35.25
C GLY A 536 -16.37 20.27 35.33
N ASN A 537 -15.10 20.16 35.71
CA ASN A 537 -14.45 18.86 35.97
C ASN A 537 -14.90 18.35 37.34
N LYS A 538 -15.59 17.20 37.41
CA LYS A 538 -16.24 16.72 38.66
C LYS A 538 -15.25 16.44 39.78
N GLY A 539 -14.04 15.97 39.50
CA GLY A 539 -13.00 15.75 40.50
C GLY A 539 -12.19 17.00 40.88
N GLY A 540 -12.56 18.19 40.36
CA GLY A 540 -11.86 19.45 40.59
C GLY A 540 -10.79 19.76 39.51
N LYS A 541 -10.03 20.86 39.75
CA LYS A 541 -9.13 21.46 38.77
C LYS A 541 -7.86 20.60 38.55
N ILE A 542 -7.02 20.45 39.57
CA ILE A 542 -5.72 19.79 39.49
C ILE A 542 -5.43 19.00 40.78
N LYS A 543 -4.70 17.88 40.67
CA LYS A 543 -3.99 17.18 41.74
C LYS A 543 -2.54 17.00 41.30
N LYS A 544 -1.59 17.33 42.16
CA LYS A 544 -0.15 17.07 42.05
C LYS A 544 0.27 16.08 43.13
#